data_5653ef9cba85bdb6ed0a1a043b523408
#
_entry.id   5653ef9cba85bdb6ed0a1a043b523408
#
_cell.length_a   1.000
_cell.length_b   1.000
_cell.length_c   1.000
_cell.angle_alpha   90.00
_cell.angle_beta   90.00
_cell.angle_gamma   90.00
#
_symmetry.space_group_name_H-M   'P 1'
#
loop_
_entity.id
_entity.type
_entity.pdbx_description
1 polymer ?
#
loop_
_entity_poly.entity_id
_entity_poly.type
_entity_poly.pdbx_seq_one_letter_code
_entity_poly.pdbx_strand_id
1 'polypeptide(L)'
;MRHLLLKYIPLVLLFVLVVFLLISPNTEENIPTSADVRTDTSDTTTEPSETEPPTPKKRVALTFDDGPAYDSNSFQRLTYKLVDKLAEYDGAATFFLVGNRINSVTGEAIRYASEHGCEIGIHAYTHDYNFSACDYGIFTSELKDTEAAIEKYSGKEVTLFRPPYGAITDSRAVDSGYPIILWNLDSEDWRYKSRSNGTEAQKNIEIIADNILSKVEDGDIILMHEIYQNSYEAACIVIDTLSAQGYEFVTVSELLGEENLKIGKTYYNAPQNQIAD
;
A
#
# COMPACT_ATOMS: atom_id res chain seq x y z
N MET A 1 17.50 -19.57 1.62
CA MET A 1 17.23 -18.92 2.91
C MET A 1 18.44 -18.70 3.84
N ARG A 2 19.50 -19.51 3.83
CA ARG A 2 20.66 -19.32 4.76
C ARG A 2 21.72 -18.29 4.33
N HIS A 3 21.82 -17.93 3.07
CA HIS A 3 22.90 -17.04 2.56
C HIS A 3 22.55 -15.55 2.51
N LEU A 4 21.27 -15.18 2.47
CA LEU A 4 20.87 -13.76 2.46
C LEU A 4 20.91 -13.13 3.87
N LEU A 5 20.57 -13.89 4.90
CA LEU A 5 20.63 -13.44 6.29
C LEU A 5 22.05 -13.12 6.79
N LEU A 6 23.10 -13.69 6.15
CA LEU A 6 24.49 -13.46 6.58
C LEU A 6 25.09 -12.13 6.09
N LYS A 7 24.51 -11.46 5.09
CA LYS A 7 25.03 -10.18 4.59
C LYS A 7 24.65 -8.96 5.45
N TYR A 8 23.58 -9.05 6.22
CA TYR A 8 23.07 -7.92 7.00
C TYR A 8 23.26 -8.07 8.52
N ILE A 9 23.61 -9.27 9.00
CA ILE A 9 23.87 -9.53 10.42
C ILE A 9 25.00 -8.66 11.01
N PRO A 10 26.11 -8.36 10.31
CA PRO A 10 27.17 -7.55 10.90
C PRO A 10 26.78 -6.07 11.09
N LEU A 11 25.84 -5.54 10.30
CA LEU A 11 25.44 -4.14 10.40
C LEU A 11 24.47 -3.90 11.56
N VAL A 12 23.55 -4.82 11.81
CA VAL A 12 22.58 -4.74 12.90
C VAL A 12 23.26 -4.96 14.26
N LEU A 13 24.22 -5.90 14.35
CA LEU A 13 25.00 -6.15 15.57
C LEU A 13 25.93 -4.96 15.92
N LEU A 14 26.46 -4.24 14.92
CA LEU A 14 27.28 -3.06 15.16
C LEU A 14 26.43 -1.91 15.73
N PHE A 15 25.19 -1.76 15.30
CA PHE A 15 24.29 -0.71 15.80
C PHE A 15 23.86 -0.96 17.26
N VAL A 16 23.57 -2.20 17.61
CA VAL A 16 23.21 -2.59 18.99
C VAL A 16 24.41 -2.44 19.95
N LEU A 17 25.64 -2.70 19.48
CA LEU A 17 26.83 -2.56 20.31
C LEU A 17 27.20 -1.08 20.60
N VAL A 18 26.95 -0.18 19.63
CA VAL A 18 27.21 1.27 19.80
C VAL A 18 26.18 1.91 20.73
N VAL A 19 24.93 1.45 20.74
CA VAL A 19 23.89 1.96 21.65
C VAL A 19 24.17 1.51 23.10
N PHE A 20 24.75 0.29 23.33
CA PHE A 20 25.06 -0.20 24.69
C PHE A 20 26.28 0.48 25.33
N LEU A 21 27.20 1.05 24.54
CA LEU A 21 28.36 1.76 25.03
C LEU A 21 28.10 3.22 25.43
N LEU A 22 26.91 3.76 25.11
CA LEU A 22 26.53 5.14 25.44
C LEU A 22 25.66 5.28 26.69
N ILE A 23 25.30 4.16 27.35
CA ILE A 23 24.46 4.16 28.54
C ILE A 23 25.20 3.42 29.66
N SER A 24 26.27 4.03 30.20
CA SER A 24 26.86 3.64 31.50
C SER A 24 26.80 4.84 32.43
N PRO A 25 26.10 4.75 33.57
CA PRO A 25 26.11 5.82 34.56
C PRO A 25 27.36 5.73 35.41
N ASN A 26 28.16 6.79 35.38
CA ASN A 26 29.19 7.01 36.38
C ASN A 26 28.53 7.45 37.68
N THR A 27 28.62 6.61 38.69
CA THR A 27 28.33 6.99 40.08
C THR A 27 29.66 7.29 40.78
N GLU A 28 29.93 8.54 41.04
CA GLU A 28 30.85 8.95 42.11
C GLU A 28 30.08 9.77 43.13
N GLU A 29 30.03 9.24 44.36
CA GLU A 29 29.57 9.93 45.55
C GLU A 29 30.62 11.01 45.95
N ASN A 30 30.17 12.22 46.18
CA ASN A 30 30.88 13.19 46.99
C ASN A 30 29.88 14.01 47.81
N ILE A 31 29.97 13.84 49.12
CA ILE A 31 29.26 14.61 50.14
C ILE A 31 30.07 15.87 50.43
N PRO A 32 29.51 17.07 50.38
CA PRO A 32 30.09 18.22 51.06
C PRO A 32 29.22 18.73 52.21
N THR A 33 29.93 19.06 53.25
CA THR A 33 29.51 19.68 54.51
C THR A 33 29.04 21.12 54.30
N SER A 34 28.09 21.47 55.13
CA SER A 34 27.40 22.75 55.49
C SER A 34 27.98 24.13 55.15
N ALA A 35 27.00 25.02 54.95
CA ALA A 35 26.90 26.45 55.23
C ALA A 35 27.35 27.43 54.13
N ASP A 36 26.44 28.14 53.45
CA ASP A 36 26.02 29.49 53.79
C ASP A 36 24.83 29.96 52.90
N VAL A 37 23.91 30.68 53.53
CA VAL A 37 22.72 31.29 52.96
C VAL A 37 23.08 32.56 52.21
N ARG A 38 22.74 32.67 50.91
CA ARG A 38 22.39 33.94 50.28
C ARG A 38 21.28 33.75 49.24
N THR A 39 20.18 34.39 49.54
CA THR A 39 19.02 34.60 48.63
C THR A 39 19.46 35.45 47.43
N ASP A 40 19.27 34.91 46.23
CA ASP A 40 19.11 35.73 45.06
C ASP A 40 18.01 35.12 44.16
N THR A 41 16.93 35.86 44.03
CA THR A 41 15.77 35.55 43.22
C THR A 41 16.07 35.97 41.79
N SER A 42 16.40 35.03 40.92
CA SER A 42 16.29 35.22 39.48
C SER A 42 15.30 34.22 38.91
N ASP A 43 14.15 34.74 38.61
CA ASP A 43 13.05 34.11 37.90
C ASP A 43 13.52 33.74 36.47
N THR A 44 13.92 32.47 36.27
CA THR A 44 14.21 31.95 34.95
C THR A 44 12.98 31.20 34.47
N THR A 45 12.08 31.93 33.82
CA THR A 45 10.99 31.37 33.03
C THR A 45 11.60 30.56 31.90
N THR A 46 11.70 29.25 32.05
CA THR A 46 11.94 28.33 30.93
C THR A 46 10.70 28.31 30.07
N GLU A 47 10.76 29.00 28.92
CA GLU A 47 9.78 28.82 27.85
C GLU A 47 9.76 27.33 27.44
N PRO A 48 8.56 26.75 27.23
CA PRO A 48 8.47 25.42 26.66
C PRO A 48 9.10 25.43 25.28
N SER A 49 10.07 24.56 25.04
CA SER A 49 10.63 24.32 23.71
C SER A 49 9.47 24.00 22.75
N GLU A 50 9.26 24.88 21.80
CA GLU A 50 8.36 24.67 20.67
C GLU A 50 8.87 23.42 19.94
N THR A 51 8.17 22.31 20.09
CA THR A 51 8.46 21.10 19.29
C THR A 51 8.12 21.42 17.85
N GLU A 52 9.11 21.38 16.97
CA GLU A 52 8.88 21.51 15.52
C GLU A 52 7.73 20.57 15.11
N PRO A 53 6.81 21.04 14.25
CA PRO A 53 5.73 20.20 13.76
C PRO A 53 6.34 18.96 13.10
N PRO A 54 5.75 17.76 13.31
CA PRO A 54 6.25 16.53 12.70
C PRO A 54 6.31 16.70 11.17
N THR A 55 7.43 16.30 10.58
CA THR A 55 7.58 16.29 9.12
C THR A 55 6.46 15.42 8.51
N PRO A 56 5.73 15.91 7.50
CA PRO A 56 4.70 15.14 6.83
C PRO A 56 5.28 13.79 6.38
N LYS A 57 4.57 12.71 6.67
CA LYS A 57 4.99 11.38 6.23
C LYS A 57 4.72 11.23 4.73
N LYS A 58 5.61 10.58 4.02
CA LYS A 58 5.39 10.21 2.63
C LYS A 58 4.30 9.15 2.54
N ARG A 59 3.42 9.25 1.55
CA ARG A 59 2.31 8.32 1.35
C ARG A 59 2.31 7.74 -0.05
N VAL A 60 1.97 6.47 -0.18
CA VAL A 60 1.78 5.78 -1.46
C VAL A 60 0.53 4.91 -1.41
N ALA A 61 -0.14 4.73 -2.56
CA ALA A 61 -1.20 3.77 -2.71
C ALA A 61 -0.67 2.52 -3.43
N LEU A 62 -0.54 1.41 -2.70
CA LEU A 62 -0.40 0.10 -3.33
C LEU A 62 -1.75 -0.32 -3.90
N THR A 63 -1.78 -0.67 -5.17
CA THR A 63 -3.01 -1.12 -5.83
C THR A 63 -2.81 -2.48 -6.46
N PHE A 64 -3.83 -3.34 -6.34
CA PHE A 64 -3.79 -4.72 -6.80
C PHE A 64 -4.94 -5.00 -7.75
N ASP A 65 -4.63 -5.41 -8.97
CA ASP A 65 -5.59 -5.72 -10.01
C ASP A 65 -5.85 -7.23 -10.11
N ASP A 66 -6.93 -7.59 -10.79
CA ASP A 66 -7.30 -8.95 -11.16
C ASP A 66 -7.82 -9.85 -10.02
N GLY A 67 -7.87 -9.39 -8.78
CA GLY A 67 -8.38 -10.16 -7.65
C GLY A 67 -9.91 -10.46 -7.72
N PRO A 68 -10.44 -11.12 -6.68
CA PRO A 68 -9.77 -11.67 -5.51
C PRO A 68 -8.89 -12.88 -5.82
N ALA A 69 -7.71 -12.94 -5.22
CA ALA A 69 -6.81 -14.08 -5.41
C ALA A 69 -7.22 -15.28 -4.57
N TYR A 70 -7.72 -16.30 -5.24
CA TYR A 70 -8.01 -17.59 -4.65
C TYR A 70 -7.67 -18.71 -5.62
N ASP A 71 -6.71 -19.56 -5.25
CA ASP A 71 -6.42 -20.79 -5.95
C ASP A 71 -6.93 -21.97 -5.11
N SER A 72 -7.98 -22.62 -5.60
CA SER A 72 -8.59 -23.80 -4.95
C SER A 72 -7.61 -24.97 -4.77
N ASN A 73 -6.54 -25.02 -5.56
CA ASN A 73 -5.58 -26.12 -5.54
C ASN A 73 -4.40 -25.89 -4.60
N SER A 74 -4.08 -24.64 -4.27
CA SER A 74 -2.86 -24.29 -3.51
C SER A 74 -3.15 -23.76 -2.10
N PHE A 75 -4.39 -23.55 -1.72
CA PHE A 75 -4.77 -22.87 -0.47
C PHE A 75 -4.11 -21.49 -0.30
N GLN A 76 -3.64 -20.90 -1.40
CA GLN A 76 -2.97 -19.60 -1.38
C GLN A 76 -4.01 -18.48 -1.33
N ARG A 77 -4.26 -17.99 -0.15
CA ARG A 77 -5.18 -16.88 0.11
C ARG A 77 -4.38 -15.57 0.05
N LEU A 78 -3.93 -15.17 -1.16
CA LEU A 78 -3.00 -14.06 -1.30
C LEU A 78 -3.61 -12.73 -0.87
N THR A 79 -4.88 -12.47 -1.19
CA THR A 79 -5.58 -11.26 -0.72
C THR A 79 -5.54 -11.15 0.81
N TYR A 80 -5.87 -12.23 1.55
CA TYR A 80 -5.78 -12.23 3.01
C TYR A 80 -4.36 -11.94 3.51
N LYS A 81 -3.36 -12.60 2.92
CA LYS A 81 -1.96 -12.43 3.33
C LYS A 81 -1.43 -11.02 3.07
N LEU A 82 -1.89 -10.37 1.99
CA LEU A 82 -1.54 -8.96 1.71
C LEU A 82 -2.18 -8.02 2.73
N VAL A 83 -3.45 -8.24 3.06
CA VAL A 83 -4.15 -7.48 4.10
C VAL A 83 -3.44 -7.63 5.45
N ASP A 84 -3.12 -8.87 5.86
CA ASP A 84 -2.37 -9.15 7.08
C ASP A 84 -1.01 -8.43 7.08
N LYS A 85 -0.31 -8.46 5.93
CA LYS A 85 1.01 -7.83 5.79
C LYS A 85 0.94 -6.30 5.89
N LEU A 86 -0.07 -5.67 5.31
CA LEU A 86 -0.30 -4.24 5.43
C LEU A 86 -0.66 -3.85 6.86
N ALA A 87 -1.47 -4.66 7.53
CA ALA A 87 -1.88 -4.43 8.92
C ALA A 87 -0.70 -4.45 9.91
N GLU A 88 0.42 -5.11 9.62
CA GLU A 88 1.65 -5.04 10.42
C GLU A 88 2.20 -3.60 10.56
N TYR A 89 1.82 -2.71 9.65
CA TYR A 89 2.27 -1.32 9.55
C TYR A 89 1.14 -0.29 9.60
N ASP A 90 -0.04 -0.68 10.10
CA ASP A 90 -1.26 0.14 10.12
C ASP A 90 -1.64 0.67 8.71
N GLY A 91 -1.27 -0.08 7.66
CA GLY A 91 -1.44 0.31 6.27
C GLY A 91 -2.67 -0.33 5.62
N ALA A 92 -3.12 0.28 4.51
CA ALA A 92 -4.20 -0.21 3.66
C ALA A 92 -3.79 -0.17 2.18
N ALA A 93 -4.58 -0.84 1.33
CA ALA A 93 -4.40 -0.86 -0.11
C ALA A 93 -5.74 -0.75 -0.83
N THR A 94 -5.71 -0.52 -2.15
CA THR A 94 -6.91 -0.57 -3.00
C THR A 94 -6.84 -1.78 -3.92
N PHE A 95 -7.90 -2.59 -3.92
CA PHE A 95 -8.02 -3.79 -4.76
C PHE A 95 -9.05 -3.57 -5.87
N PHE A 96 -8.64 -3.67 -7.13
CA PHE A 96 -9.53 -3.58 -8.29
C PHE A 96 -9.90 -4.98 -8.75
N LEU A 97 -11.17 -5.37 -8.53
CA LEU A 97 -11.60 -6.75 -8.62
C LEU A 97 -12.35 -7.06 -9.90
N VAL A 98 -12.11 -8.24 -10.44
CA VAL A 98 -12.81 -8.80 -11.61
C VAL A 98 -14.07 -9.51 -11.16
N GLY A 99 -15.23 -9.04 -11.62
CA GLY A 99 -16.54 -9.45 -11.12
C GLY A 99 -16.82 -10.96 -11.21
N ASN A 100 -16.47 -11.60 -12.33
CA ASN A 100 -16.68 -13.04 -12.52
C ASN A 100 -15.80 -13.96 -11.65
N ARG A 101 -14.83 -13.38 -10.94
CA ARG A 101 -13.99 -14.07 -9.94
C ARG A 101 -14.60 -14.04 -8.55
N ILE A 102 -15.67 -13.23 -8.35
CA ILE A 102 -16.33 -13.06 -7.06
C ILE A 102 -17.41 -14.15 -6.89
N ASN A 103 -17.29 -14.94 -5.85
CA ASN A 103 -18.24 -15.99 -5.47
C ASN A 103 -18.32 -16.11 -3.94
N SER A 104 -19.03 -17.11 -3.42
CA SER A 104 -19.20 -17.26 -1.96
C SER A 104 -17.89 -17.53 -1.21
N VAL A 105 -16.86 -18.03 -1.87
CA VAL A 105 -15.57 -18.32 -1.24
C VAL A 105 -14.65 -17.09 -1.32
N THR A 106 -14.51 -16.52 -2.52
CA THR A 106 -13.64 -15.35 -2.73
C THR A 106 -14.23 -14.06 -2.16
N GLY A 107 -15.55 -13.98 -2.04
CA GLY A 107 -16.25 -12.88 -1.38
C GLY A 107 -15.89 -12.69 0.09
N GLU A 108 -15.51 -13.76 0.79
CA GLU A 108 -15.03 -13.64 2.17
C GLU A 108 -13.69 -12.87 2.25
N ALA A 109 -12.84 -12.97 1.21
CA ALA A 109 -11.61 -12.17 1.14
C ALA A 109 -11.92 -10.68 0.93
N ILE A 110 -12.97 -10.35 0.16
CA ILE A 110 -13.44 -8.97 -0.02
C ILE A 110 -13.92 -8.39 1.31
N ARG A 111 -14.75 -9.15 2.04
CA ARG A 111 -15.22 -8.75 3.37
C ARG A 111 -14.04 -8.49 4.30
N TYR A 112 -13.11 -9.43 4.37
CA TYR A 112 -11.93 -9.32 5.21
C TYR A 112 -11.11 -8.06 4.89
N ALA A 113 -10.80 -7.82 3.62
CA ALA A 113 -10.07 -6.62 3.20
C ALA A 113 -10.81 -5.33 3.58
N SER A 114 -12.12 -5.28 3.33
CA SER A 114 -12.96 -4.13 3.67
C SER A 114 -13.06 -3.86 5.18
N GLU A 115 -13.10 -4.90 6.01
CA GLU A 115 -13.11 -4.80 7.49
C GLU A 115 -11.76 -4.33 8.04
N HIS A 116 -10.66 -4.54 7.29
CA HIS A 116 -9.30 -4.10 7.64
C HIS A 116 -8.89 -2.78 6.96
N GLY A 117 -9.85 -1.97 6.54
CA GLY A 117 -9.58 -0.62 6.02
C GLY A 117 -9.18 -0.55 4.55
N CYS A 118 -9.03 -1.68 3.86
CA CYS A 118 -8.73 -1.66 2.43
C CYS A 118 -9.93 -1.18 1.60
N GLU A 119 -9.62 -0.53 0.49
CA GLU A 119 -10.60 -0.04 -0.48
C GLU A 119 -10.77 -1.06 -1.61
N ILE A 120 -12.01 -1.18 -2.10
CA ILE A 120 -12.35 -2.11 -3.17
C ILE A 120 -12.92 -1.32 -4.35
N GLY A 121 -12.34 -1.50 -5.53
CA GLY A 121 -12.78 -0.88 -6.78
C GLY A 121 -13.16 -1.90 -7.85
N ILE A 122 -13.78 -1.42 -8.93
CA ILE A 122 -14.20 -2.22 -10.07
C ILE A 122 -13.04 -2.43 -11.05
N HIS A 123 -12.89 -3.67 -11.58
CA HIS A 123 -11.98 -3.99 -12.69
C HIS A 123 -12.68 -4.73 -13.83
N ALA A 124 -13.90 -4.29 -14.16
CA ALA A 124 -14.86 -4.95 -15.06
C ALA A 124 -15.29 -6.35 -14.59
N TYR A 125 -16.25 -6.97 -15.29
CA TYR A 125 -16.78 -8.28 -14.92
C TYR A 125 -15.99 -9.43 -15.51
N THR A 126 -15.67 -9.33 -16.81
CA THR A 126 -14.99 -10.41 -17.56
C THR A 126 -13.51 -10.16 -17.78
N HIS A 127 -13.03 -8.93 -17.62
CA HIS A 127 -11.68 -8.50 -17.98
C HIS A 127 -11.38 -8.73 -19.48
N ASP A 128 -12.36 -8.45 -20.36
CA ASP A 128 -12.21 -8.63 -21.79
C ASP A 128 -11.25 -7.60 -22.39
N TYR A 129 -10.42 -8.03 -23.37
CA TYR A 129 -9.47 -7.15 -24.06
C TYR A 129 -10.17 -5.99 -24.80
N ASN A 130 -11.38 -6.21 -25.30
CA ASN A 130 -12.17 -5.21 -26.02
C ASN A 130 -13.11 -4.41 -25.10
N PHE A 131 -12.94 -4.47 -23.80
CA PHE A 131 -13.84 -3.84 -22.83
C PHE A 131 -14.17 -2.38 -23.17
N SER A 132 -13.17 -1.55 -23.49
CA SER A 132 -13.37 -0.14 -23.82
C SER A 132 -14.07 0.11 -25.16
N ALA A 133 -14.08 -0.88 -26.05
CA ALA A 133 -14.64 -0.80 -27.41
C ALA A 133 -15.94 -1.61 -27.56
N CYS A 134 -16.41 -2.32 -26.53
CA CYS A 134 -17.62 -3.12 -26.59
C CYS A 134 -18.89 -2.25 -26.70
N ASP A 135 -20.02 -2.87 -26.98
CA ASP A 135 -21.33 -2.21 -26.98
C ASP A 135 -21.62 -1.52 -25.64
N TYR A 136 -22.34 -0.39 -25.66
CA TYR A 136 -22.65 0.39 -24.47
C TYR A 136 -23.40 -0.42 -23.41
N GLY A 137 -24.36 -1.25 -23.84
CA GLY A 137 -25.10 -2.12 -22.92
C GLY A 137 -24.21 -3.14 -22.25
N ILE A 138 -23.24 -3.72 -22.97
CA ILE A 138 -22.24 -4.63 -22.42
C ILE A 138 -21.34 -3.88 -21.45
N PHE A 139 -20.81 -2.73 -21.83
CA PHE A 139 -19.95 -1.90 -21.00
C PHE A 139 -20.60 -1.58 -19.64
N THR A 140 -21.85 -1.12 -19.65
CA THR A 140 -22.58 -0.77 -18.43
C THR A 140 -22.93 -1.99 -17.58
N SER A 141 -23.22 -3.14 -18.20
CA SER A 141 -23.48 -4.40 -17.50
C SER A 141 -22.21 -4.90 -16.79
N GLU A 142 -21.06 -4.89 -17.46
CA GLU A 142 -19.76 -5.25 -16.88
C GLU A 142 -19.46 -4.47 -15.59
N LEU A 143 -19.77 -3.18 -15.55
CA LEU A 143 -19.57 -2.35 -14.36
C LEU A 143 -20.58 -2.68 -13.26
N LYS A 144 -21.88 -2.68 -13.58
CA LYS A 144 -22.98 -2.90 -12.61
C LYS A 144 -22.94 -4.29 -11.98
N ASP A 145 -22.64 -5.31 -12.77
CA ASP A 145 -22.58 -6.68 -12.27
C ASP A 145 -21.38 -6.87 -11.32
N THR A 146 -20.27 -6.15 -11.60
CA THR A 146 -19.09 -6.15 -10.73
C THR A 146 -19.36 -5.37 -9.44
N GLU A 147 -19.94 -4.17 -9.54
CA GLU A 147 -20.36 -3.34 -8.41
C GLU A 147 -21.23 -4.15 -7.46
N ALA A 148 -22.33 -4.74 -7.97
CA ALA A 148 -23.25 -5.53 -7.17
C ALA A 148 -22.58 -6.74 -6.50
N ALA A 149 -21.62 -7.38 -7.20
CA ALA A 149 -20.87 -8.49 -6.65
C ALA A 149 -19.93 -8.05 -5.51
N ILE A 150 -19.27 -6.90 -5.65
CA ILE A 150 -18.37 -6.33 -4.62
C ILE A 150 -19.20 -5.89 -3.40
N GLU A 151 -20.24 -5.07 -3.59
CA GLU A 151 -21.05 -4.52 -2.51
C GLU A 151 -21.72 -5.58 -1.65
N LYS A 152 -22.13 -6.67 -2.28
CA LYS A 152 -22.72 -7.83 -1.58
C LYS A 152 -21.80 -8.36 -0.47
N TYR A 153 -20.49 -8.31 -0.64
CA TYR A 153 -19.53 -8.88 0.31
C TYR A 153 -18.80 -7.82 1.12
N SER A 154 -18.46 -6.67 0.53
CA SER A 154 -17.83 -5.55 1.25
C SER A 154 -18.80 -4.85 2.21
N GLY A 155 -20.09 -4.84 1.88
CA GLY A 155 -21.10 -4.05 2.59
C GLY A 155 -20.92 -2.53 2.44
N LYS A 156 -20.07 -2.09 1.51
CA LYS A 156 -19.77 -0.67 1.24
C LYS A 156 -20.04 -0.36 -0.22
N GLU A 157 -20.41 0.89 -0.51
CA GLU A 157 -20.53 1.44 -1.85
C GLU A 157 -19.18 1.41 -2.57
N VAL A 158 -19.20 1.09 -3.86
CA VAL A 158 -18.00 1.12 -4.71
C VAL A 158 -17.89 2.48 -5.38
N THR A 159 -16.77 3.14 -5.22
CA THR A 159 -16.55 4.52 -5.67
C THR A 159 -15.50 4.67 -6.77
N LEU A 160 -14.72 3.64 -7.06
CA LEU A 160 -13.59 3.67 -7.97
C LEU A 160 -13.68 2.62 -9.06
N PHE A 161 -13.17 2.98 -10.24
CA PHE A 161 -13.04 2.07 -11.37
C PHE A 161 -11.65 2.17 -12.00
N ARG A 162 -11.06 1.01 -12.27
CA ARG A 162 -9.87 0.88 -13.11
C ARG A 162 -10.22 0.01 -14.31
N PRO A 163 -10.10 0.54 -15.54
CA PRO A 163 -10.39 -0.25 -16.73
C PRO A 163 -9.33 -1.33 -16.95
N PRO A 164 -9.71 -2.52 -17.45
CA PRO A 164 -8.75 -3.53 -17.89
C PRO A 164 -7.68 -2.96 -18.81
N TYR A 165 -6.42 -3.34 -18.58
CA TYR A 165 -5.25 -2.86 -19.33
C TYR A 165 -5.00 -1.34 -19.27
N GLY A 166 -5.69 -0.60 -18.40
CA GLY A 166 -5.67 0.86 -18.35
C GLY A 166 -6.31 1.52 -19.58
N ALA A 167 -7.02 0.76 -20.41
CA ALA A 167 -7.54 1.21 -21.70
C ALA A 167 -8.97 1.72 -21.58
N ILE A 168 -9.15 3.04 -21.75
CA ILE A 168 -10.47 3.68 -21.76
C ILE A 168 -10.46 4.90 -22.67
N THR A 169 -11.58 5.18 -23.34
CA THR A 169 -11.80 6.43 -24.08
C THR A 169 -12.45 7.48 -23.17
N ASP A 170 -12.27 8.77 -23.48
CA ASP A 170 -12.85 9.86 -22.69
C ASP A 170 -14.38 9.73 -22.56
N SER A 171 -15.09 9.32 -23.62
CA SER A 171 -16.52 9.10 -23.57
C SER A 171 -16.89 7.96 -22.61
N ARG A 172 -16.15 6.84 -22.63
CA ARG A 172 -16.38 5.71 -21.75
C ARG A 172 -16.01 6.01 -20.30
N ALA A 173 -15.01 6.88 -20.08
CA ALA A 173 -14.68 7.36 -18.75
C ALA A 173 -15.86 8.10 -18.11
N VAL A 174 -16.51 9.00 -18.87
CA VAL A 174 -17.73 9.70 -18.41
C VAL A 174 -18.89 8.72 -18.25
N ASP A 175 -19.12 7.85 -19.24
CA ASP A 175 -20.21 6.87 -19.25
C ASP A 175 -20.10 5.85 -18.10
N SER A 176 -18.90 5.64 -17.55
CA SER A 176 -18.68 4.70 -16.45
C SER A 176 -19.43 5.08 -15.18
N GLY A 177 -19.59 6.38 -14.93
CA GLY A 177 -20.16 6.89 -13.69
C GLY A 177 -19.16 6.95 -12.52
N TYR A 178 -17.88 6.67 -12.76
CA TYR A 178 -16.82 6.60 -11.74
C TYR A 178 -15.63 7.52 -12.05
N PRO A 179 -14.84 7.92 -11.03
CA PRO A 179 -13.45 8.31 -11.22
C PRO A 179 -12.64 7.15 -11.78
N ILE A 180 -11.74 7.45 -12.73
CA ILE A 180 -10.89 6.46 -13.37
C ILE A 180 -9.52 6.47 -12.70
N ILE A 181 -9.12 5.36 -12.13
CA ILE A 181 -7.84 5.23 -11.44
C ILE A 181 -6.87 4.42 -12.30
N LEU A 182 -5.81 5.07 -12.75
CA LEU A 182 -4.68 4.42 -13.38
C LEU A 182 -3.50 4.38 -12.40
N TRP A 183 -2.28 4.41 -12.88
CA TRP A 183 -1.04 4.36 -12.09
C TRP A 183 0.06 5.17 -12.77
N ASN A 184 1.02 5.60 -12.02
CA ASN A 184 2.24 6.21 -12.54
C ASN A 184 3.47 5.31 -12.32
N LEU A 185 3.38 4.30 -11.44
CA LEU A 185 4.44 3.35 -11.22
C LEU A 185 3.94 1.91 -11.41
N ASP A 186 4.52 1.21 -12.40
CA ASP A 186 4.20 -0.19 -12.75
C ASP A 186 5.30 -1.11 -12.22
N SER A 187 4.92 -2.09 -11.41
CA SER A 187 5.81 -3.13 -10.91
C SER A 187 6.30 -4.10 -12.01
N GLU A 188 5.59 -4.14 -13.14
CA GLU A 188 5.75 -5.10 -14.24
C GLU A 188 5.64 -6.58 -13.79
N ASP A 189 5.02 -6.88 -12.65
CA ASP A 189 4.89 -8.21 -12.07
C ASP A 189 4.19 -9.21 -13.02
N TRP A 190 3.28 -8.72 -13.86
CA TRP A 190 2.58 -9.47 -14.90
C TRP A 190 3.52 -10.09 -15.95
N ARG A 191 4.75 -9.60 -16.11
CA ARG A 191 5.79 -10.17 -16.97
C ARG A 191 6.51 -11.34 -16.31
N TYR A 192 6.53 -11.37 -14.99
CA TYR A 192 7.32 -12.30 -14.17
C TYR A 192 6.44 -13.32 -13.42
N LYS A 193 5.30 -13.69 -14.02
CA LYS A 193 4.32 -14.62 -13.43
C LYS A 193 4.98 -15.93 -13.04
N SER A 194 4.95 -16.30 -11.78
CA SER A 194 5.39 -17.60 -11.31
C SER A 194 4.47 -18.12 -10.21
N ARG A 195 4.19 -19.42 -10.28
CA ARG A 195 3.50 -20.18 -9.24
C ARG A 195 4.45 -21.18 -8.55
N SER A 196 5.72 -21.22 -8.97
CA SER A 196 6.73 -22.15 -8.46
C SER A 196 7.76 -21.44 -7.61
N ASN A 197 8.30 -22.16 -6.62
CA ASN A 197 9.45 -21.74 -5.84
C ASN A 197 10.74 -22.24 -6.52
N GLY A 198 11.76 -21.39 -6.55
CA GLY A 198 13.07 -21.74 -7.12
C GLY A 198 13.93 -20.51 -7.36
N THR A 199 15.16 -20.72 -7.84
CA THR A 199 16.13 -19.63 -8.05
C THR A 199 15.62 -18.57 -9.05
N GLU A 200 14.89 -18.98 -10.08
CA GLU A 200 14.32 -18.08 -11.07
C GLU A 200 13.15 -17.28 -10.46
N ALA A 201 12.28 -17.91 -9.67
CA ALA A 201 11.21 -17.23 -8.96
C ALA A 201 11.78 -16.18 -7.99
N GLN A 202 12.84 -16.52 -7.25
CA GLN A 202 13.49 -15.58 -6.33
C GLN A 202 14.05 -14.37 -7.08
N LYS A 203 14.69 -14.58 -8.23
CA LYS A 203 15.21 -13.49 -9.07
C LYS A 203 14.07 -12.59 -9.58
N ASN A 204 12.95 -13.18 -9.99
CA ASN A 204 11.78 -12.44 -10.46
C ASN A 204 11.17 -11.59 -9.36
N ILE A 205 11.09 -12.09 -8.12
CA ILE A 205 10.64 -11.35 -6.94
C ILE A 205 11.52 -10.12 -6.71
N GLU A 206 12.84 -10.28 -6.77
CA GLU A 206 13.81 -9.18 -6.62
C GLU A 206 13.64 -8.12 -7.72
N ILE A 207 13.43 -8.53 -8.98
CA ILE A 207 13.19 -7.60 -10.09
C ILE A 207 11.89 -6.82 -9.90
N ILE A 208 10.79 -7.48 -9.52
CA ILE A 208 9.50 -6.82 -9.27
C ILE A 208 9.63 -5.79 -8.15
N ALA A 209 10.26 -6.16 -7.04
CA ALA A 209 10.49 -5.23 -5.93
C ALA A 209 11.37 -4.05 -6.34
N ASP A 210 12.46 -4.29 -7.10
CA ASP A 210 13.38 -3.23 -7.55
C ASP A 210 12.72 -2.28 -8.55
N ASN A 211 11.81 -2.75 -9.40
CA ASN A 211 11.03 -1.91 -10.31
C ASN A 211 10.24 -0.83 -9.57
N ILE A 212 9.82 -1.09 -8.33
CA ILE A 212 9.15 -0.14 -7.46
C ILE A 212 10.18 0.65 -6.64
N LEU A 213 11.01 -0.03 -5.85
CA LEU A 213 11.89 0.58 -4.85
C LEU A 213 12.91 1.55 -5.42
N SER A 214 13.32 1.36 -6.69
CA SER A 214 14.27 2.25 -7.35
C SER A 214 13.67 3.56 -7.89
N LYS A 215 12.33 3.71 -7.89
CA LYS A 215 11.64 4.84 -8.55
C LYS A 215 10.56 5.49 -7.70
N VAL A 216 10.10 4.82 -6.62
CA VAL A 216 8.94 5.27 -5.85
C VAL A 216 9.14 6.64 -5.24
N GLU A 217 8.13 7.49 -5.41
CA GLU A 217 8.05 8.82 -4.85
C GLU A 217 6.78 8.98 -4.00
N ASP A 218 6.74 10.05 -3.21
CA ASP A 218 5.57 10.42 -2.42
C ASP A 218 4.39 10.76 -3.35
N GLY A 219 3.23 10.18 -3.06
CA GLY A 219 2.02 10.38 -3.87
C GLY A 219 1.81 9.37 -5.00
N ASP A 220 2.68 8.37 -5.15
CA ASP A 220 2.56 7.38 -6.21
C ASP A 220 1.38 6.44 -6.02
N ILE A 221 0.73 6.11 -7.15
CA ILE A 221 -0.19 4.99 -7.29
C ILE A 221 0.56 3.87 -8.00
N ILE A 222 0.75 2.75 -7.30
CA ILE A 222 1.59 1.64 -7.72
C ILE A 222 0.72 0.48 -8.19
N LEU A 223 0.93 0.00 -9.44
CA LEU A 223 0.25 -1.16 -9.99
C LEU A 223 0.98 -2.45 -9.64
N MET A 224 0.22 -3.41 -9.10
CA MET A 224 0.58 -4.81 -8.90
C MET A 224 -0.63 -5.72 -9.19
N HIS A 225 -0.42 -7.05 -9.18
CA HIS A 225 -1.48 -8.04 -9.37
C HIS A 225 -1.39 -9.11 -8.27
N GLU A 226 -2.35 -9.17 -7.37
CA GLU A 226 -2.33 -10.07 -6.20
C GLU A 226 -2.52 -11.56 -6.54
N ILE A 227 -2.76 -11.88 -7.78
CA ILE A 227 -3.07 -13.25 -8.23
C ILE A 227 -1.83 -14.14 -8.47
N TYR A 228 -0.62 -13.61 -8.24
CA TYR A 228 0.63 -14.33 -8.41
C TYR A 228 1.42 -14.40 -7.10
N GLN A 229 2.02 -15.58 -6.80
CA GLN A 229 2.80 -15.76 -5.58
C GLN A 229 4.03 -14.85 -5.52
N ASN A 230 4.74 -14.69 -6.65
CA ASN A 230 5.90 -13.82 -6.72
C ASN A 230 5.56 -12.33 -6.58
N SER A 231 4.38 -11.88 -7.05
CA SER A 231 3.88 -10.53 -6.82
C SER A 231 3.62 -10.27 -5.33
N TYR A 232 2.98 -11.23 -4.65
CA TYR A 232 2.78 -11.17 -3.20
C TYR A 232 4.12 -11.08 -2.44
N GLU A 233 5.08 -11.95 -2.79
CA GLU A 233 6.39 -11.94 -2.10
C GLU A 233 7.17 -10.65 -2.37
N ALA A 234 7.09 -10.11 -3.59
CA ALA A 234 7.65 -8.80 -3.92
C ALA A 234 6.95 -7.65 -3.17
N ALA A 235 5.61 -7.68 -3.08
CA ALA A 235 4.85 -6.71 -2.30
C ALA A 235 5.28 -6.71 -0.82
N CYS A 236 5.52 -7.87 -0.22
CA CYS A 236 6.04 -7.96 1.15
C CYS A 236 7.39 -7.24 1.30
N ILE A 237 8.32 -7.42 0.33
CA ILE A 237 9.63 -6.74 0.35
C ILE A 237 9.43 -5.21 0.23
N VAL A 238 8.54 -4.77 -0.67
CA VAL A 238 8.22 -3.35 -0.88
C VAL A 238 7.63 -2.74 0.40
N ILE A 239 6.65 -3.40 1.01
CA ILE A 239 6.00 -2.94 2.25
C ILE A 239 7.05 -2.81 3.38
N ASP A 240 7.85 -3.84 3.64
CA ASP A 240 8.88 -3.80 4.68
C ASP A 240 9.90 -2.68 4.44
N THR A 241 10.33 -2.51 3.19
CA THR A 241 11.37 -1.53 2.83
C THR A 241 10.86 -0.11 2.92
N LEU A 242 9.68 0.19 2.36
CA LEU A 242 9.11 1.53 2.38
C LEU A 242 8.65 1.95 3.78
N SER A 243 8.09 1.03 4.57
CA SER A 243 7.78 1.30 5.98
C SER A 243 9.03 1.70 6.76
N ALA A 244 10.16 1.01 6.55
CA ALA A 244 11.43 1.37 7.18
C ALA A 244 11.97 2.73 6.71
N GLN A 245 11.55 3.22 5.54
CA GLN A 245 11.86 4.54 5.00
C GLN A 245 10.86 5.63 5.42
N GLY A 246 9.85 5.29 6.25
CA GLY A 246 8.87 6.21 6.78
C GLY A 246 7.67 6.48 5.86
N TYR A 247 7.46 5.65 4.84
CA TYR A 247 6.24 5.72 4.02
C TYR A 247 5.04 5.14 4.76
N GLU A 248 3.86 5.72 4.53
CA GLU A 248 2.55 5.18 4.89
C GLU A 248 1.87 4.60 3.66
N PHE A 249 1.21 3.46 3.84
CA PHE A 249 0.38 2.82 2.81
C PHE A 249 -1.07 3.21 3.05
N VAL A 250 -1.64 3.92 2.10
CA VAL A 250 -3.01 4.44 2.18
C VAL A 250 -3.83 3.95 0.98
N THR A 251 -5.15 4.03 1.07
CA THR A 251 -6.02 3.76 -0.07
C THR A 251 -5.90 4.86 -1.14
N VAL A 252 -6.37 4.60 -2.35
CA VAL A 252 -6.38 5.61 -3.43
C VAL A 252 -7.24 6.81 -3.04
N SER A 253 -8.40 6.58 -2.42
CA SER A 253 -9.28 7.66 -1.98
C SER A 253 -8.64 8.51 -0.87
N GLU A 254 -7.91 7.91 0.07
CA GLU A 254 -7.15 8.64 1.09
C GLU A 254 -5.97 9.42 0.49
N LEU A 255 -5.28 8.84 -0.51
CA LEU A 255 -4.13 9.47 -1.17
C LEU A 255 -4.54 10.71 -1.95
N LEU A 256 -5.65 10.62 -2.71
CA LEU A 256 -6.12 11.67 -3.60
C LEU A 256 -7.05 12.69 -2.92
N GLY A 257 -7.63 12.33 -1.76
CA GLY A 257 -8.75 13.02 -1.12
C GLY A 257 -10.07 12.71 -1.84
N GLU A 258 -11.03 12.13 -1.13
CA GLU A 258 -12.33 11.73 -1.70
C GLU A 258 -13.05 12.89 -2.38
N GLU A 259 -12.98 14.10 -1.84
CA GLU A 259 -13.58 15.30 -2.37
C GLU A 259 -13.01 15.75 -3.72
N ASN A 260 -11.81 15.30 -4.07
CA ASN A 260 -11.13 15.62 -5.32
C ASN A 260 -11.48 14.64 -6.45
N LEU A 261 -12.05 13.48 -6.10
CA LEU A 261 -12.43 12.47 -7.06
C LEU A 261 -13.68 12.90 -7.84
N LYS A 262 -13.58 12.94 -9.17
CA LYS A 262 -14.68 13.38 -10.07
C LYS A 262 -14.97 12.30 -11.10
N ILE A 263 -16.24 12.02 -11.30
CA ILE A 263 -16.73 11.10 -12.35
C ILE A 263 -16.12 11.45 -13.70
N GLY A 264 -15.63 10.45 -14.40
CA GLY A 264 -15.05 10.56 -15.73
C GLY A 264 -13.66 11.20 -15.81
N LYS A 265 -13.10 11.65 -14.67
CA LYS A 265 -11.73 12.13 -14.60
C LYS A 265 -10.75 10.99 -14.30
N THR A 266 -9.61 11.01 -14.99
CA THR A 266 -8.53 10.01 -14.81
C THR A 266 -7.45 10.54 -13.88
N TYR A 267 -7.00 9.69 -12.97
CA TYR A 267 -5.96 9.96 -11.96
C TYR A 267 -4.84 8.93 -12.11
N TYR A 268 -3.59 9.39 -11.99
CA TYR A 268 -2.38 8.57 -12.13
C TYR A 268 -1.53 8.57 -10.85
N ASN A 269 -1.56 9.67 -10.09
CA ASN A 269 -0.85 9.88 -8.82
C ASN A 269 -1.49 11.06 -8.08
N ALA A 270 -1.09 11.29 -6.84
CA ALA A 270 -1.45 12.51 -6.12
C ALA A 270 -0.60 13.70 -6.63
N PRO A 271 -1.21 14.88 -6.80
CA PRO A 271 -0.46 16.09 -7.11
C PRO A 271 0.49 16.43 -5.97
N GLN A 272 1.74 16.74 -6.28
CA GLN A 272 2.78 17.09 -5.30
C GLN A 272 2.40 18.25 -4.35
N ASN A 273 1.43 19.08 -4.72
CA ASN A 273 0.97 20.24 -3.95
C ASN A 273 -0.15 19.89 -2.94
N GLN A 274 -0.66 18.67 -2.93
CA GLN A 274 -1.74 18.20 -2.02
C GLN A 274 -1.21 17.31 -0.90
N ILE A 275 0.09 17.00 -0.89
CA ILE A 275 0.72 16.09 0.08
C ILE A 275 1.18 16.85 1.35
N ALA A 276 1.02 18.17 1.39
CA ALA A 276 1.61 19.05 2.40
C ALA A 276 0.61 19.72 3.37
N ASP A 277 -0.50 19.01 3.72
CA ASP A 277 -1.40 19.51 4.78
C ASP A 277 -1.72 18.42 5.80
#